data_c6cb593821601b1d8f1c28ca04361b69
#
_entry.id   c6cb593821601b1d8f1c28ca04361b69
#
_cell.length_a   1.000
_cell.length_b   1.000
_cell.length_c   1.000
_cell.angle_alpha   90.00
_cell.angle_beta   90.00
_cell.angle_gamma   90.00
#
_symmetry.space_group_name_H-M   'P 1'
#
loop_
_entity.id
_entity.type
_entity.pdbx_description
1 polymer ?
#
loop_
_entity_poly.entity_id
_entity_poly.type
_entity_poly.pdbx_seq_one_letter_code
_entity_poly.pdbx_strand_id
1 'polypeptide(L)'
;MLDLLQKIPHLDLGLTYNPITMLEEVKNFNYANYQTSYATAKELYEKNWSGASLISIDGSVFGDMSELKIYPKISPKETALASQCPYLMSILHDIGSSKERSRIMRIAPKGTLDWHSHVLHHKQDPKRLVVQIPIIVPKGFTYSVMHAKDLSSLKKGKPVKTYDKEYKEGKTYVFNSFHPHNVFNPSNEYRITLMTYMNIDNPKSKKILEKAVENYDGPLL
;
A
#
# COMPACT_ATOMS: atom_id res chain seq x y z
N MET A 1 6.41 -16.81 11.57
CA MET A 1 6.14 -15.99 10.37
C MET A 1 5.80 -14.54 10.71
N LEU A 2 4.75 -14.23 11.47
CA LEU A 2 4.37 -12.84 11.75
C LEU A 2 5.49 -11.99 12.36
N ASP A 3 6.21 -12.51 13.37
CA ASP A 3 7.32 -11.81 14.00
C ASP A 3 8.46 -11.48 13.03
N LEU A 4 8.68 -12.32 12.03
CA LEU A 4 9.68 -12.08 10.99
C LEU A 4 9.17 -11.05 9.98
N LEU A 5 7.90 -11.13 9.55
CA LEU A 5 7.27 -10.15 8.66
C LEU A 5 7.30 -8.73 9.26
N GLN A 6 7.19 -8.60 10.58
CA GLN A 6 7.31 -7.31 11.27
C GLN A 6 8.73 -6.73 11.27
N LYS A 7 9.74 -7.53 10.95
CA LYS A 7 11.15 -7.11 10.88
C LYS A 7 11.65 -6.90 9.45
N ILE A 8 10.96 -7.44 8.45
CA ILE A 8 11.33 -7.27 7.04
C ILE A 8 10.83 -5.90 6.57
N PRO A 9 11.70 -4.97 6.13
CA PRO A 9 11.25 -3.64 5.66
C PRO A 9 10.45 -3.73 4.37
N HIS A 10 10.89 -4.56 3.41
CA HIS A 10 10.26 -4.77 2.11
C HIS A 10 10.39 -6.23 1.70
N LEU A 11 9.28 -6.90 1.42
CA LEU A 11 9.24 -8.29 0.98
C LEU A 11 8.72 -8.36 -0.46
N ASP A 12 9.53 -8.86 -1.39
CA ASP A 12 9.08 -9.23 -2.75
C ASP A 12 8.36 -10.59 -2.67
N LEU A 13 7.11 -10.64 -3.11
CA LEU A 13 6.30 -11.86 -3.05
C LEU A 13 6.60 -12.85 -4.20
N GLY A 14 7.52 -12.50 -5.12
CA GLY A 14 7.84 -13.33 -6.27
C GLY A 14 6.73 -13.41 -7.33
N LEU A 15 5.68 -12.59 -7.21
CA LEU A 15 4.56 -12.54 -8.15
C LEU A 15 4.72 -11.35 -9.08
N THR A 16 4.39 -11.56 -10.36
CA THR A 16 4.48 -10.53 -11.41
C THR A 16 3.22 -10.54 -12.27
N TYR A 17 2.65 -9.37 -12.49
CA TYR A 17 1.46 -9.12 -13.29
C TYR A 17 1.79 -8.17 -14.44
N ASN A 18 0.96 -8.13 -15.47
CA ASN A 18 1.17 -7.27 -16.63
C ASN A 18 0.81 -5.79 -16.30
N PRO A 19 1.80 -4.88 -16.19
CA PRO A 19 1.52 -3.49 -15.83
C PRO A 19 0.77 -2.72 -16.93
N ILE A 20 0.93 -3.12 -18.21
CA ILE A 20 0.22 -2.50 -19.34
C ILE A 20 -1.27 -2.80 -19.23
N THR A 21 -1.64 -4.06 -18.99
CA THR A 21 -3.06 -4.42 -18.81
C THR A 21 -3.68 -3.73 -17.60
N MET A 22 -2.94 -3.63 -16.49
CA MET A 22 -3.40 -2.88 -15.32
C MET A 22 -3.61 -1.40 -15.63
N LEU A 23 -2.69 -0.78 -16.38
CA LEU A 23 -2.78 0.63 -16.76
C LEU A 23 -3.97 0.89 -17.66
N GLU A 24 -4.25 0.01 -18.64
CA GLU A 24 -5.42 0.16 -19.53
C GLU A 24 -6.74 0.22 -18.74
N GLU A 25 -6.87 -0.55 -17.65
CA GLU A 25 -8.07 -0.54 -16.81
C GLU A 25 -8.21 0.76 -15.99
N VAL A 26 -7.11 1.44 -15.64
CA VAL A 26 -7.16 2.58 -14.70
C VAL A 26 -6.85 3.94 -15.33
N LYS A 27 -6.36 4.01 -16.56
CA LYS A 27 -5.90 5.26 -17.20
C LYS A 27 -6.98 6.34 -17.28
N ASN A 28 -8.24 5.94 -17.41
CA ASN A 28 -9.38 6.84 -17.54
C ASN A 28 -10.13 7.09 -16.23
N PHE A 29 -9.60 6.62 -15.09
CA PHE A 29 -10.27 6.84 -13.80
C PHE A 29 -10.29 8.31 -13.44
N ASN A 30 -11.42 8.74 -12.93
CA ASN A 30 -11.51 10.01 -12.23
C ASN A 30 -10.96 9.80 -10.81
N TYR A 31 -9.75 10.29 -10.58
CA TYR A 31 -9.11 10.21 -9.27
C TYR A 31 -9.51 11.41 -8.44
N ALA A 32 -10.26 11.20 -7.37
CA ALA A 32 -10.52 12.25 -6.41
C ALA A 32 -9.33 12.37 -5.43
N ASN A 33 -9.08 13.59 -4.97
CA ASN A 33 -8.17 13.82 -3.87
C ASN A 33 -8.68 13.05 -2.65
N TYR A 34 -7.75 12.41 -1.93
CA TYR A 34 -8.11 11.59 -0.79
C TYR A 34 -8.69 12.48 0.32
N GLN A 35 -9.98 12.31 0.59
CA GLN A 35 -10.61 12.99 1.72
C GLN A 35 -10.23 12.27 3.01
N THR A 36 -9.67 13.00 3.95
CA THR A 36 -9.34 12.50 5.28
C THR A 36 -10.03 13.34 6.34
N SER A 37 -10.63 12.68 7.31
CA SER A 37 -11.19 13.33 8.50
C SER A 37 -10.12 13.84 9.47
N TYR A 38 -8.84 13.52 9.25
CA TYR A 38 -7.73 14.02 10.06
C TYR A 38 -7.28 15.40 9.56
N ALA A 39 -7.65 16.45 10.29
CA ALA A 39 -7.34 17.84 9.94
C ALA A 39 -5.83 18.09 9.68
N THR A 40 -4.95 17.40 10.42
CA THR A 40 -3.49 17.51 10.26
C THR A 40 -2.95 16.78 9.02
N ALA A 41 -3.70 15.85 8.47
CA ALA A 41 -3.31 15.12 7.27
C ALA A 41 -3.93 15.69 5.99
N LYS A 42 -5.00 16.50 6.12
CA LYS A 42 -5.80 17.00 5.00
C LYS A 42 -4.96 17.72 3.94
N GLU A 43 -4.10 18.65 4.34
CA GLU A 43 -3.27 19.41 3.41
C GLU A 43 -2.21 18.55 2.71
N LEU A 44 -1.66 17.54 3.39
CA LEU A 44 -0.66 16.62 2.85
C LEU A 44 -1.28 15.69 1.80
N TYR A 45 -2.48 15.17 2.08
CA TYR A 45 -3.15 14.22 1.20
C TYR A 45 -3.85 14.90 0.01
N GLU A 46 -4.49 16.05 0.21
CA GLU A 46 -5.24 16.73 -0.85
C GLU A 46 -4.36 17.22 -2.01
N LYS A 47 -3.10 17.56 -1.75
CA LYS A 47 -2.19 18.07 -2.78
C LYS A 47 -1.38 17.02 -3.51
N ASN A 48 -1.07 15.93 -2.84
CA ASN A 48 -0.05 14.98 -3.32
C ASN A 48 -0.59 13.59 -3.58
N TRP A 49 -1.75 13.25 -3.06
CA TRP A 49 -2.28 11.91 -3.11
C TRP A 49 -3.74 11.87 -3.53
N SER A 50 -4.05 11.04 -4.51
CA SER A 50 -5.40 10.79 -4.97
C SER A 50 -5.63 9.30 -5.16
N GLY A 51 -6.89 8.87 -5.16
CA GLY A 51 -7.19 7.45 -5.30
C GLY A 51 -8.62 7.17 -5.73
N ALA A 52 -8.85 5.90 -6.08
CA ALA A 52 -10.15 5.33 -6.37
C ALA A 52 -10.20 3.89 -5.85
N SER A 53 -11.25 3.52 -5.15
CA SER A 53 -11.40 2.21 -4.54
C SER A 53 -12.08 1.22 -5.49
N LEU A 54 -11.50 0.02 -5.59
CA LEU A 54 -12.13 -1.15 -6.22
C LEU A 54 -12.99 -1.90 -5.19
N ILE A 55 -12.52 -1.95 -3.96
CA ILE A 55 -13.19 -2.56 -2.82
C ILE A 55 -13.08 -1.59 -1.64
N SER A 56 -14.21 -1.18 -1.08
CA SER A 56 -14.30 -0.28 0.08
C SER A 56 -15.33 -0.77 1.10
N ILE A 57 -15.35 -0.21 2.31
CA ILE A 57 -16.23 -0.65 3.38
C ILE A 57 -17.71 -0.41 3.04
N ASP A 58 -18.00 0.73 2.44
CA ASP A 58 -19.36 1.16 2.10
C ASP A 58 -19.75 0.89 0.64
N GLY A 59 -18.80 0.43 -0.20
CA GLY A 59 -18.98 0.29 -1.65
C GLY A 59 -18.75 1.60 -2.41
N SER A 60 -18.31 2.68 -1.74
CA SER A 60 -17.99 3.95 -2.37
C SER A 60 -16.64 3.90 -3.08
N VAL A 61 -16.58 4.50 -4.28
CA VAL A 61 -15.34 4.68 -5.05
C VAL A 61 -14.35 5.60 -4.33
N PHE A 62 -14.84 6.55 -3.57
CA PHE A 62 -14.05 7.58 -2.88
C PHE A 62 -14.14 7.42 -1.35
N GLY A 63 -13.99 6.20 -0.88
CA GLY A 63 -14.03 5.89 0.55
C GLY A 63 -13.07 6.74 1.40
N ASP A 64 -13.54 7.18 2.56
CA ASP A 64 -12.81 8.02 3.51
C ASP A 64 -11.86 7.18 4.40
N MET A 65 -10.82 7.81 4.93
CA MET A 65 -9.94 7.25 5.97
C MET A 65 -10.68 6.98 7.28
N SER A 66 -11.83 7.63 7.54
CA SER A 66 -12.68 7.32 8.68
C SER A 66 -13.19 5.87 8.70
N GLU A 67 -13.26 5.23 7.54
CA GLU A 67 -13.55 3.80 7.38
C GLU A 67 -12.66 2.93 8.29
N LEU A 68 -11.44 3.38 8.57
CA LEU A 68 -10.49 2.64 9.38
C LEU A 68 -10.96 2.42 10.81
N LYS A 69 -11.81 3.30 11.33
CA LYS A 69 -12.36 3.18 12.70
C LYS A 69 -13.37 2.04 12.83
N ILE A 70 -14.04 1.69 11.74
CA ILE A 70 -15.05 0.65 11.73
C ILE A 70 -14.56 -0.67 11.11
N TYR A 71 -13.47 -0.61 10.35
CA TYR A 71 -12.79 -1.77 9.82
C TYR A 71 -12.02 -2.49 10.97
N PRO A 72 -12.07 -3.77 11.18
CA PRO A 72 -12.53 -4.89 10.36
C PRO A 72 -13.96 -5.39 10.69
N LYS A 73 -14.79 -4.63 11.37
CA LYS A 73 -16.12 -5.05 11.82
C LYS A 73 -17.13 -5.19 10.67
N ILE A 74 -16.84 -4.56 9.53
CA ILE A 74 -17.70 -4.55 8.34
C ILE A 74 -16.93 -5.17 7.18
N SER A 75 -17.54 -6.15 6.52
CA SER A 75 -16.96 -6.74 5.31
C SER A 75 -16.96 -5.73 4.18
N PRO A 76 -15.81 -5.50 3.53
CA PRO A 76 -15.73 -4.62 2.37
C PRO A 76 -16.59 -5.11 1.21
N LYS A 77 -17.02 -4.17 0.37
CA LYS A 77 -17.86 -4.39 -0.81
C LYS A 77 -17.14 -3.91 -2.06
N GLU A 78 -17.38 -4.57 -3.17
CA GLU A 78 -16.98 -4.07 -4.47
C GLU A 78 -17.67 -2.75 -4.79
N THR A 79 -16.92 -1.84 -5.40
CA THR A 79 -17.43 -0.56 -5.90
C THR A 79 -17.90 -0.68 -7.35
N ALA A 80 -18.51 0.37 -7.89
CA ALA A 80 -18.87 0.42 -9.31
C ALA A 80 -17.66 0.30 -10.26
N LEU A 81 -16.43 0.57 -9.79
CA LEU A 81 -15.21 0.42 -10.60
C LEU A 81 -14.75 -1.03 -10.70
N ALA A 82 -15.10 -1.90 -9.75
CA ALA A 82 -14.64 -3.29 -9.75
C ALA A 82 -15.03 -4.04 -11.04
N SER A 83 -16.27 -3.84 -11.53
CA SER A 83 -16.74 -4.45 -12.77
C SER A 83 -16.04 -3.93 -14.03
N GLN A 84 -15.40 -2.76 -13.95
CA GLN A 84 -14.64 -2.16 -15.06
C GLN A 84 -13.17 -2.61 -15.05
N CYS A 85 -12.74 -3.33 -14.01
CA CYS A 85 -11.35 -3.72 -13.79
C CYS A 85 -11.20 -5.24 -13.59
N PRO A 86 -11.64 -6.07 -14.55
CA PRO A 86 -11.64 -7.52 -14.38
C PRO A 86 -10.23 -8.09 -14.15
N TYR A 87 -9.19 -7.52 -14.76
CA TYR A 87 -7.82 -7.98 -14.55
C TYR A 87 -7.31 -7.63 -13.14
N LEU A 88 -7.53 -6.43 -12.66
CA LEU A 88 -7.17 -6.05 -11.29
C LEU A 88 -7.93 -6.89 -10.26
N MET A 89 -9.22 -7.16 -10.48
CA MET A 89 -10.00 -8.05 -9.62
C MET A 89 -9.48 -9.48 -9.63
N SER A 90 -9.02 -9.99 -10.79
CA SER A 90 -8.37 -11.31 -10.86
C SER A 90 -7.07 -11.36 -10.06
N ILE A 91 -6.27 -10.29 -10.07
CA ILE A 91 -5.06 -10.16 -9.25
C ILE A 91 -5.42 -10.23 -7.76
N LEU A 92 -6.43 -9.47 -7.32
CA LEU A 92 -6.87 -9.50 -5.92
C LEU A 92 -7.34 -10.90 -5.50
N HIS A 93 -8.05 -11.59 -6.37
CA HIS A 93 -8.44 -12.99 -6.13
C HIS A 93 -7.20 -13.89 -6.08
N ASP A 94 -6.23 -13.68 -6.94
CA ASP A 94 -5.02 -14.49 -7.05
C ASP A 94 -4.13 -14.43 -5.81
N ILE A 95 -4.02 -13.28 -5.16
CA ILE A 95 -3.25 -13.09 -3.91
C ILE A 95 -4.08 -13.31 -2.64
N GLY A 96 -5.35 -13.68 -2.74
CA GLY A 96 -6.24 -13.88 -1.58
C GLY A 96 -6.77 -12.60 -0.95
N SER A 97 -6.82 -11.49 -1.70
CA SER A 97 -7.23 -10.15 -1.25
C SER A 97 -8.62 -9.72 -1.72
N SER A 98 -9.41 -10.62 -2.32
CA SER A 98 -10.73 -10.30 -2.89
C SER A 98 -11.79 -9.87 -1.87
N LYS A 99 -11.53 -10.05 -0.58
CA LYS A 99 -12.37 -9.58 0.52
C LYS A 99 -11.69 -8.47 1.33
N GLU A 100 -10.61 -7.93 0.82
CA GLU A 100 -9.83 -6.90 1.46
C GLU A 100 -10.05 -5.57 0.76
N ARG A 101 -10.00 -4.49 1.53
CA ARG A 101 -10.06 -3.14 0.99
C ARG A 101 -8.95 -2.93 -0.03
N SER A 102 -9.31 -2.49 -1.24
CA SER A 102 -8.39 -2.39 -2.37
C SER A 102 -8.63 -1.13 -3.16
N ARG A 103 -7.57 -0.42 -3.52
CA ARG A 103 -7.68 0.87 -4.20
C ARG A 103 -6.51 1.14 -5.13
N ILE A 104 -6.77 1.89 -6.16
CA ILE A 104 -5.74 2.47 -7.00
C ILE A 104 -5.32 3.78 -6.34
N MET A 105 -4.03 3.91 -6.06
CA MET A 105 -3.44 5.07 -5.41
C MET A 105 -2.49 5.78 -6.36
N ARG A 106 -2.56 7.11 -6.36
CA ARG A 106 -1.75 7.96 -7.23
C ARG A 106 -1.01 9.00 -6.40
N ILE A 107 0.29 9.13 -6.62
CA ILE A 107 1.12 10.20 -6.04
C ILE A 107 1.50 11.17 -7.15
N ALA A 108 1.24 12.45 -6.92
CA ALA A 108 1.51 13.51 -7.87
C ALA A 108 3.01 13.67 -8.19
N PRO A 109 3.36 14.31 -9.32
CA PRO A 109 4.70 14.81 -9.59
C PRO A 109 5.24 15.63 -8.41
N LYS A 110 6.49 15.37 -8.02
CA LYS A 110 7.15 16.00 -6.85
C LYS A 110 6.42 15.78 -5.51
N GLY A 111 5.44 14.86 -5.51
CA GLY A 111 4.66 14.54 -4.32
C GLY A 111 5.44 13.71 -3.32
N THR A 112 5.15 13.90 -2.05
CA THR A 112 5.67 13.10 -0.94
C THR A 112 4.55 12.71 -0.01
N LEU A 113 4.73 11.57 0.65
CA LEU A 113 3.96 11.20 1.82
C LEU A 113 4.96 11.08 2.98
N ASP A 114 4.93 12.04 3.89
CA ASP A 114 5.88 12.15 4.97
C ASP A 114 5.88 10.94 5.92
N TRP A 115 6.90 10.88 6.76
CA TRP A 115 7.10 9.79 7.71
C TRP A 115 5.89 9.58 8.61
N HIS A 116 5.23 8.45 8.42
CA HIS A 116 4.06 8.02 9.18
C HIS A 116 4.06 6.50 9.38
N SER A 117 3.18 5.99 10.22
CA SER A 117 2.99 4.56 10.44
C SER A 117 1.52 4.22 10.60
N HIS A 118 1.15 2.99 10.26
CA HIS A 118 -0.24 2.52 10.38
C HIS A 118 -0.51 1.83 11.73
N VAL A 119 -0.01 2.41 12.83
CA VAL A 119 -0.10 1.81 14.18
C VAL A 119 -1.53 1.44 14.59
N LEU A 120 -2.52 2.25 14.22
CA LEU A 120 -3.92 1.96 14.55
C LEU A 120 -4.44 0.72 13.83
N HIS A 121 -4.09 0.52 12.55
CA HIS A 121 -4.44 -0.67 11.79
C HIS A 121 -3.86 -1.92 12.44
N HIS A 122 -2.59 -1.87 12.78
CA HIS A 122 -1.89 -3.01 13.35
C HIS A 122 -2.33 -3.36 14.77
N LYS A 123 -2.81 -2.39 15.54
CA LYS A 123 -3.45 -2.66 16.83
C LYS A 123 -4.81 -3.33 16.68
N GLN A 124 -5.54 -3.05 15.60
CA GLN A 124 -6.84 -3.65 15.32
C GLN A 124 -6.71 -5.04 14.71
N ASP A 125 -5.80 -5.20 13.76
CA ASP A 125 -5.53 -6.48 13.10
C ASP A 125 -4.04 -6.56 12.68
N PRO A 126 -3.18 -7.12 13.55
CA PRO A 126 -1.76 -7.27 13.26
C PRO A 126 -1.46 -8.28 12.15
N LYS A 127 -2.45 -9.07 11.75
CA LYS A 127 -2.32 -10.11 10.73
C LYS A 127 -2.51 -9.60 9.31
N ARG A 128 -2.90 -8.32 9.16
CA ARG A 128 -3.12 -7.69 7.86
C ARG A 128 -1.90 -6.91 7.43
N LEU A 129 -1.38 -7.26 6.26
CA LEU A 129 -0.18 -6.69 5.68
C LEU A 129 -0.54 -5.83 4.48
N VAL A 130 0.05 -4.65 4.36
CA VAL A 130 -0.15 -3.78 3.21
C VAL A 130 0.63 -4.31 2.01
N VAL A 131 -0.08 -4.49 0.91
CA VAL A 131 0.48 -4.94 -0.38
C VAL A 131 0.45 -3.81 -1.38
N GLN A 132 1.54 -3.68 -2.13
CA GLN A 132 1.69 -2.74 -3.22
C GLN A 132 2.00 -3.50 -4.51
N ILE A 133 1.23 -3.22 -5.56
CA ILE A 133 1.49 -3.73 -6.92
C ILE A 133 1.60 -2.50 -7.83
N PRO A 134 2.82 -2.04 -8.10
CA PRO A 134 3.04 -0.83 -8.89
C PRO A 134 2.57 -1.00 -10.34
N ILE A 135 1.86 -0.01 -10.85
CA ILE A 135 1.39 0.08 -12.23
C ILE A 135 2.28 1.02 -13.03
N ILE A 136 2.59 2.20 -12.45
CA ILE A 136 3.58 3.15 -12.98
C ILE A 136 4.54 3.49 -11.84
N VAL A 137 5.84 3.32 -12.12
CA VAL A 137 6.93 3.69 -11.22
C VAL A 137 7.83 4.71 -11.90
N PRO A 138 7.67 6.00 -11.63
CA PRO A 138 8.54 7.01 -12.18
C PRO A 138 10.00 6.84 -11.72
N LYS A 139 10.93 7.27 -12.56
CA LYS A 139 12.37 7.20 -12.25
C LYS A 139 12.69 7.88 -10.91
N GLY A 140 13.40 7.18 -10.05
CA GLY A 140 13.85 7.65 -8.74
C GLY A 140 12.78 7.60 -7.66
N PHE A 141 11.58 7.06 -7.93
CA PHE A 141 10.57 6.85 -6.91
C PHE A 141 11.03 5.78 -5.91
N THR A 142 10.99 6.11 -4.62
CA THR A 142 11.42 5.20 -3.55
C THR A 142 10.38 5.05 -2.46
N TYR A 143 10.37 3.86 -1.88
CA TYR A 143 9.77 3.58 -0.59
C TYR A 143 10.86 3.47 0.46
N SER A 144 10.72 4.22 1.54
CA SER A 144 11.66 4.21 2.65
C SER A 144 10.97 3.74 3.94
N VAL A 145 11.61 2.85 4.67
CA VAL A 145 11.17 2.36 5.98
C VAL A 145 12.29 2.60 6.98
N MET A 146 11.97 2.99 8.22
CA MET A 146 12.93 3.08 9.31
C MET A 146 12.43 2.32 10.54
N HIS A 147 13.34 1.94 11.44
CA HIS A 147 12.94 1.35 12.71
C HIS A 147 12.16 2.36 13.57
N ALA A 148 11.07 1.94 14.20
CA ALA A 148 10.18 2.83 14.97
C ALA A 148 10.90 3.63 16.08
N LYS A 149 11.95 3.05 16.72
CA LYS A 149 12.78 3.73 17.72
C LYS A 149 13.50 4.97 17.18
N ASP A 150 13.74 5.04 15.87
CA ASP A 150 14.54 6.10 15.25
C ASP A 150 13.71 7.34 14.90
N LEU A 151 12.37 7.27 14.96
CA LEU A 151 11.48 8.40 14.62
C LEU A 151 11.75 9.64 15.49
N SER A 152 12.04 9.45 16.78
CA SER A 152 12.38 10.56 17.69
C SER A 152 13.72 11.21 17.35
N SER A 153 14.67 10.44 16.84
CA SER A 153 15.97 10.93 16.39
C SER A 153 15.82 11.75 15.10
N LEU A 154 15.02 11.25 14.15
CA LEU A 154 14.72 11.98 12.93
C LEU A 154 14.07 13.35 13.22
N LYS A 155 13.07 13.39 14.11
CA LYS A 155 12.42 14.65 14.52
C LYS A 155 13.38 15.66 15.17
N LYS A 156 14.51 15.20 15.70
CA LYS A 156 15.60 16.03 16.27
C LYS A 156 16.69 16.34 15.25
N GLY A 157 16.47 16.04 13.96
CA GLY A 157 17.45 16.26 12.89
C GLY A 157 18.67 15.34 12.93
N LYS A 158 18.61 14.24 13.70
CA LYS A 158 19.72 13.28 13.77
C LYS A 158 19.65 12.29 12.60
N PRO A 159 20.82 11.87 12.06
CA PRO A 159 20.85 10.81 11.06
C PRO A 159 20.19 9.53 11.58
N VAL A 160 19.37 8.90 10.75
CA VAL A 160 18.73 7.61 11.03
C VAL A 160 18.97 6.65 9.86
N LYS A 161 19.02 5.36 10.15
CA LYS A 161 19.13 4.33 9.12
C LYS A 161 17.77 4.15 8.46
N THR A 162 17.70 4.29 7.15
CA THR A 162 16.55 3.96 6.33
C THR A 162 16.82 2.72 5.48
N TYR A 163 15.76 2.03 5.12
CA TYR A 163 15.74 0.90 4.21
C TYR A 163 14.93 1.33 2.99
N ASP A 164 15.63 1.72 1.94
CA ASP A 164 15.04 2.27 0.74
C ASP A 164 14.94 1.18 -0.33
N LYS A 165 13.83 1.15 -1.05
CA LYS A 165 13.63 0.22 -2.15
C LYS A 165 12.89 0.87 -3.31
N GLU A 166 13.45 0.71 -4.49
CA GLU A 166 12.76 0.95 -5.75
C GLU A 166 11.90 -0.28 -6.08
N TYR A 167 10.61 -0.07 -6.23
CA TYR A 167 9.70 -1.11 -6.68
C TYR A 167 9.66 -1.16 -8.20
N LYS A 168 9.46 -2.35 -8.75
CA LYS A 168 9.33 -2.56 -10.20
C LYS A 168 7.87 -2.72 -10.58
N GLU A 169 7.49 -2.17 -11.72
CA GLU A 169 6.14 -2.31 -12.27
C GLU A 169 5.72 -3.77 -12.41
N GLY A 170 4.47 -4.04 -12.10
CA GLY A 170 3.89 -5.38 -12.14
C GLY A 170 4.30 -6.32 -11.00
N LYS A 171 5.37 -6.05 -10.28
CA LYS A 171 5.79 -6.90 -9.15
C LYS A 171 4.96 -6.63 -7.91
N THR A 172 4.87 -7.64 -7.04
CA THR A 172 4.05 -7.59 -5.83
C THR A 172 4.93 -7.53 -4.59
N TYR A 173 4.71 -6.51 -3.76
CA TYR A 173 5.49 -6.28 -2.56
C TYR A 173 4.60 -6.13 -1.33
N VAL A 174 5.03 -6.71 -0.20
CA VAL A 174 4.62 -6.26 1.13
C VAL A 174 5.62 -5.23 1.60
N PHE A 175 5.15 -4.06 2.05
CA PHE A 175 5.99 -3.11 2.75
C PHE A 175 5.58 -3.01 4.21
N ASN A 176 6.57 -2.77 5.06
CA ASN A 176 6.36 -2.80 6.50
C ASN A 176 5.73 -1.50 7.00
N SER A 177 4.41 -1.48 7.08
CA SER A 177 3.65 -0.35 7.60
C SER A 177 3.50 -0.34 9.14
N PHE A 178 4.03 -1.35 9.86
CA PHE A 178 4.18 -1.32 11.32
C PHE A 178 5.17 -0.25 11.76
N HIS A 179 6.19 0.00 10.93
CA HIS A 179 7.24 0.97 11.17
C HIS A 179 6.99 2.29 10.41
N PRO A 180 7.61 3.37 10.85
CA PRO A 180 7.57 4.62 10.11
C PRO A 180 8.08 4.44 8.68
N HIS A 181 7.33 4.94 7.73
CA HIS A 181 7.65 4.87 6.31
C HIS A 181 7.30 6.17 5.61
N ASN A 182 7.96 6.37 4.48
CA ASN A 182 7.83 7.54 3.63
C ASN A 182 7.83 7.09 2.17
N VAL A 183 7.22 7.88 1.32
CA VAL A 183 7.31 7.73 -0.13
C VAL A 183 7.59 9.08 -0.77
N PHE A 184 8.48 9.10 -1.75
CA PHE A 184 8.85 10.31 -2.46
C PHE A 184 8.87 10.07 -3.98
N ASN A 185 8.20 10.96 -4.70
CA ASN A 185 8.17 10.97 -6.17
C ASN A 185 8.98 12.18 -6.69
N PRO A 186 10.25 12.03 -7.01
CA PRO A 186 11.09 13.13 -7.52
C PRO A 186 10.79 13.50 -8.98
N SER A 187 10.00 12.73 -9.68
CA SER A 187 9.74 12.87 -11.12
C SER A 187 8.69 13.94 -11.45
N ASN A 188 8.45 14.15 -12.74
CA ASN A 188 7.38 14.97 -13.27
C ASN A 188 6.15 14.12 -13.70
N GLU A 189 6.14 12.83 -13.37
CA GLU A 189 5.09 11.88 -13.73
C GLU A 189 4.35 11.40 -12.48
N TYR A 190 3.11 10.94 -12.66
CA TYR A 190 2.37 10.30 -11.58
C TYR A 190 2.89 8.89 -11.31
N ARG A 191 3.08 8.56 -10.04
CA ARG A 191 3.19 7.17 -9.61
C ARG A 191 1.79 6.61 -9.42
N ILE A 192 1.52 5.41 -9.96
CA ILE A 192 0.23 4.70 -9.80
C ILE A 192 0.49 3.29 -9.27
N THR A 193 -0.31 2.87 -8.29
CA THR A 193 -0.24 1.51 -7.72
C THR A 193 -1.60 0.98 -7.33
N LEU A 194 -1.80 -0.33 -7.45
CA LEU A 194 -2.82 -1.06 -6.72
C LEU A 194 -2.31 -1.28 -5.29
N MET A 195 -3.04 -0.77 -4.30
CA MET A 195 -2.80 -1.00 -2.88
C MET A 195 -3.94 -1.86 -2.31
N THR A 196 -3.57 -2.92 -1.62
CA THR A 196 -4.52 -3.83 -0.97
C THR A 196 -3.93 -4.38 0.34
N TYR A 197 -4.58 -5.37 0.92
CA TYR A 197 -4.10 -6.07 2.10
C TYR A 197 -4.08 -7.58 1.85
N MET A 198 -3.11 -8.27 2.45
CA MET A 198 -3.12 -9.71 2.62
C MET A 198 -3.28 -10.04 4.09
N ASN A 199 -4.18 -10.97 4.41
CA ASN A 199 -4.36 -11.47 5.76
C ASN A 199 -3.70 -12.84 5.89
N ILE A 200 -2.84 -13.03 6.89
CA ILE A 200 -2.13 -14.30 7.11
C ILE A 200 -3.07 -15.45 7.52
N ASP A 201 -4.31 -15.15 7.93
CA ASP A 201 -5.32 -16.18 8.19
C ASP A 201 -5.99 -16.68 6.90
N ASN A 202 -5.85 -15.95 5.77
CA ASN A 202 -6.30 -16.44 4.47
C ASN A 202 -5.30 -17.49 3.96
N PRO A 203 -5.73 -18.74 3.67
CA PRO A 203 -4.82 -19.82 3.29
C PRO A 203 -4.00 -19.52 2.03
N LYS A 204 -4.56 -18.82 1.06
CA LYS A 204 -3.88 -18.43 -0.18
C LYS A 204 -2.80 -17.39 0.09
N SER A 205 -3.15 -16.32 0.81
CA SER A 205 -2.21 -15.28 1.24
C SER A 205 -1.08 -15.87 2.08
N LYS A 206 -1.43 -16.74 3.03
CA LYS A 206 -0.46 -17.40 3.92
C LYS A 206 0.59 -18.17 3.12
N LYS A 207 0.17 -19.02 2.17
CA LYS A 207 1.09 -19.80 1.34
C LYS A 207 2.06 -18.93 0.52
N ILE A 208 1.57 -17.82 -0.01
CA ILE A 208 2.40 -16.86 -0.77
C ILE A 208 3.43 -16.22 0.16
N LEU A 209 3.00 -15.77 1.34
CA LEU A 209 3.84 -15.11 2.32
C LEU A 209 4.91 -16.05 2.89
N GLU A 210 4.56 -17.31 3.20
CA GLU A 210 5.50 -18.33 3.66
C GLU A 210 6.61 -18.54 2.64
N LYS A 211 6.26 -18.76 1.37
CA LYS A 211 7.23 -18.94 0.28
C LYS A 211 8.14 -17.70 0.10
N ALA A 212 7.57 -16.50 0.20
CA ALA A 212 8.35 -15.28 0.06
C ALA A 212 9.34 -15.08 1.22
N VAL A 213 8.91 -15.39 2.46
CA VAL A 213 9.75 -15.32 3.65
C VAL A 213 10.87 -16.35 3.62
N GLU A 214 10.62 -17.58 3.17
CA GLU A 214 11.64 -18.62 2.99
C GLU A 214 12.77 -18.22 2.03
N ASN A 215 12.44 -17.40 1.01
CA ASN A 215 13.40 -16.92 0.01
C ASN A 215 13.97 -15.54 0.35
N TYR A 216 13.67 -14.98 1.52
CA TYR A 216 14.13 -13.65 1.89
C TYR A 216 15.55 -13.68 2.45
N ASP A 217 16.46 -12.98 1.80
CA ASP A 217 17.87 -12.83 2.15
C ASP A 217 18.28 -11.40 2.49
N GLY A 218 17.30 -10.49 2.55
CA GLY A 218 17.53 -9.06 2.75
C GLY A 218 17.72 -8.66 4.22
N PRO A 219 17.91 -7.35 4.46
CA PRO A 219 18.13 -6.83 5.82
C PRO A 219 16.88 -6.89 6.68
N LEU A 220 17.07 -6.99 7.99
CA LEU A 220 16.02 -6.86 9.01
C LEU A 220 16.10 -5.48 9.69
N LEU A 221 14.91 -4.99 10.13
CA LEU A 221 14.73 -3.80 10.97
C LEU A 221 15.23 -4.05 12.39
#